data_e81d3ff3670d350e008f59b6360f7b4f
#
_entry.id   e81d3ff3670d350e008f59b6360f7b4f
#
_cell.length_a   1.000
_cell.length_b   1.000
_cell.length_c   1.000
_cell.angle_alpha   90.00
_cell.angle_beta   90.00
_cell.angle_gamma   90.00
#
_symmetry.space_group_name_H-M   'P 1'
#
loop_
_entity.id
_entity.type
_entity.pdbx_description
1 polymer ?
#
loop_
_entity_poly.entity_id
_entity_poly.type
_entity_poly.pdbx_seq_one_letter_code
_entity_poly.pdbx_strand_id
1 'polypeptide(L)'
;MKKAGYFVMVLIILSMLILTGCASAGSPARDGTIIELKDPSGDDKGPGNYTYPTDPIYVPGSFDLVGTTIEDKGEMIEFNVRFNAPLSFNWGDKWDVQLVQIYLDFDNVEGSGHTETIPGVQVQVHPECAWEKVVFIGPHTESKINSEIDLKAEHLKEDIVLPSSIRPIGRSLRASVRKADLGVSEDADITEWGYGILMLSATGFPADWSVLARRVNEYEGQHRFGGGSDGSGNPNVIDMIVGEGAGTEEEKHLQYEMLSDYESGMDPEDTSDNRLAVIRFVYPGKN
;
A
#
# COMPACT_ATOMS: atom_id res chain seq x y z
N MET A 1 -81.82 21.09 -52.43
CA MET A 1 -81.40 19.86 -51.72
C MET A 1 -79.98 20.07 -51.33
N LYS A 2 -79.73 20.28 -50.04
CA LYS A 2 -78.46 20.69 -49.48
C LYS A 2 -77.67 19.46 -49.06
N LYS A 3 -76.41 19.26 -49.49
CA LYS A 3 -75.51 18.28 -49.01
C LYS A 3 -74.56 18.91 -47.98
N ALA A 4 -74.59 18.40 -46.75
CA ALA A 4 -73.72 18.80 -45.69
C ALA A 4 -72.35 18.05 -45.83
N GLY A 5 -71.23 18.81 -45.85
CA GLY A 5 -69.91 18.25 -45.82
C GLY A 5 -69.40 18.24 -44.40
N TYR A 6 -68.97 17.05 -43.90
CA TYR A 6 -68.30 16.89 -42.61
C TYR A 6 -66.81 17.17 -42.76
N PHE A 7 -66.36 18.19 -42.03
CA PHE A 7 -64.94 18.53 -41.90
C PHE A 7 -64.36 17.69 -40.74
N VAL A 8 -63.55 16.68 -41.05
CA VAL A 8 -62.86 15.91 -40.03
C VAL A 8 -61.55 16.65 -39.71
N MET A 9 -61.56 17.25 -38.55
CA MET A 9 -60.33 17.86 -37.98
C MET A 9 -59.50 16.81 -37.32
N VAL A 10 -58.41 16.40 -37.97
CA VAL A 10 -57.38 15.46 -37.37
C VAL A 10 -56.47 16.28 -36.47
N LEU A 11 -56.61 16.07 -35.16
CA LEU A 11 -55.76 16.66 -34.16
C LEU A 11 -54.51 15.79 -34.09
N ILE A 12 -53.37 16.22 -34.62
CA ILE A 12 -52.05 15.61 -34.44
C ILE A 12 -51.53 16.06 -33.07
N ILE A 13 -51.61 15.19 -32.09
CA ILE A 13 -50.94 15.39 -30.80
C ILE A 13 -49.46 14.99 -30.99
N LEU A 14 -48.62 16.03 -31.15
CA LEU A 14 -47.16 15.88 -31.13
C LEU A 14 -46.72 15.71 -29.68
N SER A 15 -46.59 14.45 -29.26
CA SER A 15 -45.99 14.11 -27.96
C SER A 15 -44.48 14.37 -27.99
N MET A 16 -44.09 15.53 -27.46
CA MET A 16 -42.72 15.91 -27.23
C MET A 16 -42.19 15.06 -26.07
N LEU A 17 -41.47 13.93 -26.35
CA LEU A 17 -40.69 13.21 -25.36
C LEU A 17 -39.55 14.13 -24.91
N ILE A 18 -39.72 14.75 -23.76
CA ILE A 18 -38.61 15.38 -23.05
C ILE A 18 -37.76 14.22 -22.46
N LEU A 19 -36.69 13.85 -23.16
CA LEU A 19 -35.57 13.08 -22.58
C LEU A 19 -34.90 14.00 -21.56
N THR A 20 -35.34 13.93 -20.31
CA THR A 20 -34.53 14.38 -19.18
C THR A 20 -33.34 13.44 -19.09
N GLY A 21 -32.27 13.78 -19.79
CA GLY A 21 -30.97 13.22 -19.49
C GLY A 21 -30.66 13.56 -18.03
N CYS A 22 -30.66 12.57 -17.15
CA CYS A 22 -29.95 12.67 -15.89
C CYS A 22 -28.48 12.88 -16.24
N ALA A 23 -28.07 14.16 -16.35
CA ALA A 23 -26.69 14.50 -16.16
C ALA A 23 -26.41 14.07 -14.71
N SER A 24 -25.71 12.96 -14.51
CA SER A 24 -24.98 12.68 -13.30
C SER A 24 -24.14 13.92 -13.04
N ALA A 25 -24.57 14.80 -12.15
CA ALA A 25 -23.71 15.82 -11.61
C ALA A 25 -22.61 15.02 -10.87
N GLY A 26 -21.45 14.84 -11.51
CA GLY A 26 -20.27 14.31 -10.86
C GLY A 26 -20.09 15.10 -9.57
N SER A 27 -19.93 14.39 -8.47
CA SER A 27 -19.54 15.04 -7.22
C SER A 27 -18.31 15.89 -7.53
N PRO A 28 -18.19 17.11 -7.01
CA PRO A 28 -17.01 17.93 -7.23
C PRO A 28 -15.79 17.13 -6.75
N ALA A 29 -14.73 17.14 -7.57
CA ALA A 29 -13.44 16.53 -7.17
C ALA A 29 -13.12 16.97 -5.74
N ARG A 30 -12.79 16.02 -4.86
CA ARG A 30 -12.50 16.26 -3.43
C ARG A 30 -11.05 16.70 -3.22
N ASP A 31 -10.55 17.58 -4.09
CA ASP A 31 -9.21 18.16 -3.93
C ASP A 31 -9.07 18.76 -2.52
N GLY A 32 -8.01 18.37 -1.82
CA GLY A 32 -7.73 18.82 -0.46
C GLY A 32 -8.21 17.88 0.66
N THR A 33 -8.81 16.70 0.36
CA THR A 33 -9.06 15.70 1.39
C THR A 33 -7.73 15.19 1.94
N ILE A 34 -7.60 15.19 3.27
CA ILE A 34 -6.39 14.74 3.97
C ILE A 34 -6.78 13.65 4.97
N ILE A 35 -6.09 12.52 4.89
CA ILE A 35 -6.14 11.44 5.87
C ILE A 35 -4.82 11.44 6.64
N GLU A 36 -4.91 11.39 7.96
CA GLU A 36 -3.75 11.22 8.84
C GLU A 36 -3.85 9.88 9.55
N LEU A 37 -2.93 8.97 9.22
CA LEU A 37 -2.72 7.73 9.96
C LEU A 37 -1.49 7.90 10.82
N LYS A 38 -1.60 7.50 12.08
CA LYS A 38 -0.50 7.54 13.06
C LYS A 38 -0.06 6.12 13.37
N ASP A 39 1.16 6.02 13.85
CA ASP A 39 1.78 4.80 14.29
C ASP A 39 2.45 4.99 15.65
N PRO A 40 2.41 4.03 16.57
CA PRO A 40 3.13 4.12 17.82
C PRO A 40 4.63 4.04 17.57
N SER A 41 5.44 4.78 18.35
CA SER A 41 6.89 4.76 18.16
C SER A 41 7.54 3.61 18.92
N GLY A 42 8.59 3.02 18.31
CA GLY A 42 9.45 1.99 18.92
C GLY A 42 8.91 0.57 18.79
N ASP A 43 8.11 0.33 17.77
CA ASP A 43 7.57 -0.98 17.37
C ASP A 43 8.15 -1.52 16.06
N ASP A 44 9.16 -0.88 15.52
CA ASP A 44 9.99 -1.29 14.39
C ASP A 44 10.79 -2.60 14.64
N LYS A 45 10.09 -3.61 15.14
CA LYS A 45 10.62 -4.91 15.56
C LYS A 45 9.87 -6.10 14.96
N GLY A 46 9.12 -5.87 13.90
CA GLY A 46 8.30 -6.89 13.25
C GLY A 46 7.36 -7.59 14.23
N PRO A 47 7.52 -8.93 14.45
CA PRO A 47 6.75 -9.68 15.46
C PRO A 47 7.07 -9.32 16.93
N GLY A 48 7.88 -8.29 17.18
CA GLY A 48 8.29 -7.84 18.52
C GLY A 48 9.71 -8.23 18.91
N ASN A 49 10.42 -9.01 18.10
CA ASN A 49 11.73 -9.57 18.42
C ASN A 49 12.85 -9.27 17.40
N TYR A 50 12.54 -8.49 16.35
CA TYR A 50 13.55 -8.18 15.35
C TYR A 50 14.63 -7.26 15.89
N THR A 51 15.86 -7.51 15.44
CA THR A 51 17.07 -6.77 15.81
C THR A 51 17.63 -6.07 14.58
N TYR A 52 18.05 -4.82 14.78
CA TYR A 52 18.62 -4.00 13.72
C TYR A 52 19.94 -4.57 13.17
N PRO A 53 20.24 -4.35 11.89
CA PRO A 53 21.54 -4.60 11.32
C PRO A 53 22.65 -3.83 12.06
N THR A 54 23.89 -4.34 11.98
CA THR A 54 25.03 -3.78 12.73
C THR A 54 25.76 -2.64 12.02
N ASP A 55 25.49 -2.38 10.74
CA ASP A 55 26.09 -1.24 10.02
C ASP A 55 25.50 0.09 10.54
N PRO A 56 26.34 1.12 10.78
CA PRO A 56 25.90 2.41 11.30
C PRO A 56 24.86 3.16 10.46
N ILE A 57 24.63 2.75 9.22
CA ILE A 57 23.58 3.33 8.35
C ILE A 57 22.17 3.00 8.87
N TYR A 58 22.02 1.91 9.64
CA TYR A 58 20.77 1.50 10.26
C TYR A 58 20.61 2.17 11.62
N VAL A 59 20.31 3.46 11.59
CA VAL A 59 20.11 4.24 12.81
C VAL A 59 18.83 3.78 13.51
N PRO A 60 18.84 3.59 14.86
CA PRO A 60 17.63 3.28 15.61
C PRO A 60 16.46 4.24 15.29
N GLY A 61 15.28 3.70 14.99
CA GLY A 61 14.10 4.44 14.56
C GLY A 61 14.08 4.78 13.07
N SER A 62 15.05 4.34 12.27
CA SER A 62 15.04 4.57 10.82
C SER A 62 14.03 3.70 10.07
N PHE A 63 13.51 2.66 10.74
CA PHE A 63 12.45 1.80 10.25
C PHE A 63 11.16 1.91 11.09
N ASP A 64 11.14 2.82 12.05
CA ASP A 64 10.03 3.13 12.95
C ASP A 64 9.13 4.17 12.25
N LEU A 65 7.97 3.74 11.78
CA LEU A 65 6.93 4.60 11.25
C LEU A 65 6.37 5.45 12.39
N VAL A 66 6.07 6.69 12.12
CA VAL A 66 5.32 7.55 13.07
C VAL A 66 4.02 8.03 12.45
N GLY A 67 3.74 7.59 11.25
CA GLY A 67 2.49 7.80 10.55
C GLY A 67 2.65 8.19 9.10
N THR A 68 1.53 8.23 8.41
CA THR A 68 1.43 8.62 7.00
C THR A 68 0.30 9.62 6.82
N THR A 69 0.57 10.69 6.07
CA THR A 69 -0.47 11.59 5.58
C THR A 69 -0.75 11.26 4.12
N ILE A 70 -2.01 11.11 3.77
CA ILE A 70 -2.49 10.84 2.42
C ILE A 70 -3.34 12.02 2.00
N GLU A 71 -2.94 12.71 0.93
CA GLU A 71 -3.60 13.94 0.48
C GLU A 71 -4.09 13.78 -0.96
N ASP A 72 -5.39 14.00 -1.15
CA ASP A 72 -5.99 14.09 -2.48
C ASP A 72 -5.69 15.46 -3.09
N LYS A 73 -5.01 15.49 -4.23
CA LYS A 73 -4.65 16.68 -5.00
C LYS A 73 -5.27 16.68 -6.39
N GLY A 74 -6.53 16.23 -6.47
CA GLY A 74 -7.26 16.11 -7.74
C GLY A 74 -6.75 14.95 -8.58
N GLU A 75 -5.98 15.19 -9.63
CA GLU A 75 -5.39 14.13 -10.47
C GLU A 75 -4.34 13.27 -9.78
N MET A 76 -3.82 13.73 -8.63
CA MET A 76 -2.73 13.11 -7.90
C MET A 76 -3.13 12.75 -6.49
N ILE A 77 -2.53 11.69 -5.96
CA ILE A 77 -2.51 11.40 -4.52
C ILE A 77 -1.08 11.54 -4.04
N GLU A 78 -0.88 12.27 -2.93
CA GLU A 78 0.42 12.40 -2.28
C GLU A 78 0.43 11.59 -0.97
N PHE A 79 1.33 10.63 -0.88
CA PHE A 79 1.63 9.86 0.33
C PHE A 79 2.87 10.46 0.99
N ASN A 80 2.76 10.91 2.24
CA ASN A 80 3.88 11.41 3.01
C ASN A 80 4.14 10.49 4.21
N VAL A 81 5.03 9.51 4.01
CA VAL A 81 5.42 8.52 5.02
C VAL A 81 6.50 9.11 5.92
N ARG A 82 6.30 9.07 7.23
CA ARG A 82 7.20 9.67 8.23
C ARG A 82 7.83 8.60 9.11
N PHE A 83 9.12 8.77 9.40
CA PHE A 83 9.93 7.89 10.24
C PHE A 83 10.39 8.59 11.51
N ASN A 84 10.74 7.83 12.53
CA ASN A 84 11.23 8.37 13.80
C ASN A 84 12.67 8.87 13.72
N ALA A 85 13.45 8.44 12.73
CA ALA A 85 14.81 8.94 12.48
C ALA A 85 14.96 9.58 11.09
N PRO A 86 15.98 10.44 10.87
CA PRO A 86 16.28 10.99 9.56
C PRO A 86 16.66 9.92 8.55
N LEU A 87 16.31 10.16 7.27
CA LEU A 87 16.80 9.39 6.14
C LEU A 87 18.30 9.58 5.96
N SER A 88 18.99 8.55 5.51
CA SER A 88 20.42 8.58 5.17
C SER A 88 20.65 8.51 3.66
N PHE A 89 21.79 9.06 3.20
CA PHE A 89 22.15 9.23 1.78
C PHE A 89 23.64 8.92 1.59
N ASN A 90 24.08 7.73 2.01
CA ASN A 90 25.51 7.36 1.95
C ASN A 90 25.87 6.59 0.69
N TRP A 91 24.89 5.98 0.00
CA TRP A 91 25.11 5.05 -1.11
C TRP A 91 24.70 5.62 -2.47
N GLY A 92 24.31 6.89 -2.57
CA GLY A 92 23.95 7.51 -3.84
C GLY A 92 23.03 8.71 -3.71
N ASP A 93 22.29 8.98 -4.77
CA ASP A 93 21.41 10.15 -4.89
C ASP A 93 20.02 9.93 -4.26
N LYS A 94 19.70 8.67 -3.93
CA LYS A 94 18.47 8.29 -3.23
C LYS A 94 18.78 7.95 -1.77
N TRP A 95 17.76 7.85 -0.95
CA TRP A 95 17.91 7.34 0.43
C TRP A 95 18.36 5.86 0.41
N ASP A 96 18.90 5.39 1.51
CA ASP A 96 19.70 4.15 1.49
C ASP A 96 18.89 2.87 1.71
N VAL A 97 18.07 2.78 2.76
CA VAL A 97 17.67 1.47 3.30
C VAL A 97 16.18 1.24 3.47
N GLN A 98 15.36 2.27 3.49
CA GLN A 98 13.92 2.14 3.70
C GLN A 98 13.21 1.75 2.41
N LEU A 99 12.31 0.77 2.52
CA LEU A 99 11.37 0.35 1.50
C LEU A 99 9.97 0.39 2.08
N VAL A 100 9.06 1.12 1.45
CA VAL A 100 7.66 1.18 1.86
C VAL A 100 6.79 0.62 0.74
N GLN A 101 5.84 -0.24 1.11
CA GLN A 101 4.78 -0.70 0.23
C GLN A 101 3.43 -0.26 0.82
N ILE A 102 2.61 0.39 0.00
CA ILE A 102 1.28 0.85 0.40
C ILE A 102 0.25 0.10 -0.45
N TYR A 103 -0.39 -0.89 0.15
CA TYR A 103 -1.46 -1.67 -0.45
C TYR A 103 -2.78 -0.90 -0.32
N LEU A 104 -3.55 -0.88 -1.38
CA LEU A 104 -4.79 -0.11 -1.50
C LEU A 104 -5.94 -1.05 -1.85
N ASP A 105 -6.93 -1.12 -0.97
CA ASP A 105 -8.24 -1.74 -1.20
C ASP A 105 -9.23 -0.62 -1.52
N PHE A 106 -9.71 -0.56 -2.75
CA PHE A 106 -10.55 0.55 -3.21
C PHE A 106 -12.03 0.32 -2.98
N ASP A 107 -12.49 -0.92 -2.93
CA ASP A 107 -13.90 -1.27 -2.98
C ASP A 107 -14.45 -1.87 -1.68
N ASN A 108 -13.58 -2.29 -0.76
CA ASN A 108 -13.96 -2.90 0.51
C ASN A 108 -14.81 -4.17 0.35
N VAL A 109 -14.60 -4.94 -0.70
CA VAL A 109 -15.35 -6.15 -1.01
C VAL A 109 -14.50 -7.38 -0.71
N GLU A 110 -14.96 -8.22 0.21
CA GLU A 110 -14.26 -9.45 0.59
C GLU A 110 -13.93 -10.31 -0.64
N GLY A 111 -12.63 -10.60 -0.80
CA GLY A 111 -12.11 -11.42 -1.88
C GLY A 111 -12.11 -10.75 -3.26
N SER A 112 -12.41 -9.46 -3.36
CA SER A 112 -12.14 -8.65 -4.54
C SER A 112 -10.68 -8.21 -4.51
N GLY A 113 -9.91 -8.53 -5.52
CA GLY A 113 -8.47 -8.21 -5.54
C GLY A 113 -7.56 -9.32 -5.01
N HIS A 114 -6.35 -8.96 -4.60
CA HIS A 114 -5.29 -9.87 -4.18
C HIS A 114 -5.23 -10.04 -2.67
N THR A 115 -4.97 -11.24 -2.21
CA THR A 115 -4.65 -11.53 -0.79
C THR A 115 -3.17 -11.88 -0.59
N GLU A 116 -2.44 -12.16 -1.67
CA GLU A 116 -0.99 -12.29 -1.63
C GLU A 116 -0.31 -10.93 -1.61
N THR A 117 0.88 -10.84 -1.03
CA THR A 117 1.70 -9.62 -1.10
C THR A 117 2.77 -9.76 -2.17
N ILE A 118 3.47 -8.65 -2.48
CA ILE A 118 4.64 -8.70 -3.37
C ILE A 118 5.61 -9.79 -2.87
N PRO A 119 6.14 -10.65 -3.77
CA PRO A 119 7.05 -11.73 -3.39
C PRO A 119 8.22 -11.27 -2.51
N GLY A 120 8.41 -11.96 -1.40
CA GLY A 120 9.45 -11.68 -0.42
C GLY A 120 8.98 -10.88 0.81
N VAL A 121 7.75 -10.35 0.82
CA VAL A 121 7.18 -9.69 2.02
C VAL A 121 6.84 -10.72 3.10
N GLN A 122 6.39 -11.91 2.69
CA GLN A 122 6.09 -13.06 3.56
C GLN A 122 4.97 -12.79 4.57
N VAL A 123 3.92 -12.11 4.14
CA VAL A 123 2.64 -12.03 4.83
C VAL A 123 1.52 -12.21 3.81
N GLN A 124 0.34 -12.59 4.28
CA GLN A 124 -0.89 -12.58 3.50
C GLN A 124 -1.80 -11.46 3.99
N VAL A 125 -2.63 -10.96 3.10
CA VAL A 125 -3.67 -10.00 3.43
C VAL A 125 -4.96 -10.75 3.71
N HIS A 126 -5.67 -10.34 4.77
CA HIS A 126 -6.96 -10.93 5.10
C HIS A 126 -7.95 -10.71 3.93
N PRO A 127 -8.79 -11.70 3.56
CA PRO A 127 -9.71 -11.58 2.42
C PRO A 127 -10.65 -10.36 2.47
N GLU A 128 -11.00 -9.89 3.68
CA GLU A 128 -11.78 -8.65 3.85
C GLU A 128 -11.02 -7.37 3.49
N CYS A 129 -9.72 -7.47 3.24
CA CYS A 129 -8.82 -6.36 2.90
C CYS A 129 -8.11 -6.63 1.56
N ALA A 130 -8.70 -7.47 0.69
CA ALA A 130 -8.10 -7.79 -0.60
C ALA A 130 -7.83 -6.51 -1.40
N TRP A 131 -6.62 -6.37 -1.92
CA TRP A 131 -6.13 -5.12 -2.51
C TRP A 131 -6.10 -5.15 -4.03
N GLU A 132 -6.34 -4.01 -4.68
CA GLU A 132 -6.28 -3.85 -6.13
C GLU A 132 -4.97 -3.25 -6.61
N LYS A 133 -4.35 -2.36 -5.84
CA LYS A 133 -3.08 -1.72 -6.21
C LYS A 133 -2.12 -1.64 -5.02
N VAL A 134 -0.82 -1.69 -5.33
CA VAL A 134 0.23 -1.43 -4.36
C VAL A 134 1.18 -0.35 -4.87
N VAL A 135 1.38 0.70 -4.08
CA VAL A 135 2.36 1.76 -4.35
C VAL A 135 3.71 1.34 -3.78
N PHE A 136 4.71 1.21 -4.65
CA PHE A 136 6.05 0.76 -4.28
C PHE A 136 7.02 1.94 -4.16
N ILE A 137 7.50 2.23 -2.96
CA ILE A 137 8.38 3.35 -2.65
C ILE A 137 9.74 2.81 -2.21
N GLY A 138 10.67 2.65 -3.14
CA GLY A 138 11.99 2.07 -2.89
C GLY A 138 13.15 2.92 -3.41
N PRO A 139 14.36 2.74 -2.86
CA PRO A 139 15.53 3.55 -3.22
C PRO A 139 16.18 3.14 -4.55
N HIS A 140 15.74 2.05 -5.15
CA HIS A 140 16.31 1.56 -6.39
C HIS A 140 15.80 2.33 -7.63
N THR A 141 16.48 2.17 -8.76
CA THR A 141 16.02 2.73 -10.05
C THR A 141 14.78 1.98 -10.52
N GLU A 142 13.89 2.67 -11.23
CA GLU A 142 12.70 2.06 -11.83
C GLU A 142 13.03 0.86 -12.72
N SER A 143 14.10 0.97 -13.54
CA SER A 143 14.53 -0.13 -14.39
C SER A 143 14.90 -1.39 -13.59
N LYS A 144 15.54 -1.23 -12.41
CA LYS A 144 15.89 -2.36 -11.57
C LYS A 144 14.65 -2.96 -10.91
N ILE A 145 13.75 -2.11 -10.42
CA ILE A 145 12.47 -2.55 -9.83
C ILE A 145 11.65 -3.31 -10.87
N ASN A 146 11.44 -2.73 -12.06
CA ASN A 146 10.67 -3.36 -13.13
C ASN A 146 11.27 -4.70 -13.58
N SER A 147 12.60 -4.81 -13.66
CA SER A 147 13.26 -6.09 -13.99
C SER A 147 13.00 -7.17 -12.94
N GLU A 148 12.94 -6.81 -11.67
CA GLU A 148 12.61 -7.74 -10.58
C GLU A 148 11.13 -8.13 -10.60
N ILE A 149 10.25 -7.17 -10.89
CA ILE A 149 8.80 -7.42 -11.05
C ILE A 149 8.59 -8.40 -12.21
N ASP A 150 9.18 -8.16 -13.38
CA ASP A 150 9.09 -9.03 -14.55
C ASP A 150 9.56 -10.47 -14.23
N LEU A 151 10.56 -10.61 -13.37
CA LEU A 151 11.12 -11.91 -13.01
C LEU A 151 10.32 -12.66 -11.92
N LYS A 152 9.80 -11.96 -10.92
CA LYS A 152 9.32 -12.56 -9.68
C LYS A 152 7.85 -12.29 -9.37
N ALA A 153 7.28 -11.24 -9.96
CA ALA A 153 5.94 -10.76 -9.69
C ALA A 153 5.18 -10.39 -10.99
N GLU A 154 5.46 -11.09 -12.09
CA GLU A 154 4.85 -10.81 -13.41
C GLU A 154 3.32 -10.78 -13.34
N HIS A 155 2.73 -11.68 -12.55
CA HIS A 155 1.28 -11.79 -12.36
C HIS A 155 0.66 -10.62 -11.58
N LEU A 156 1.46 -9.85 -10.82
CA LEU A 156 1.06 -8.63 -10.09
C LEU A 156 1.50 -7.34 -10.79
N LYS A 157 2.17 -7.45 -11.94
CA LYS A 157 2.86 -6.32 -12.58
C LYS A 157 1.96 -5.12 -12.84
N GLU A 158 0.74 -5.37 -13.31
CA GLU A 158 -0.22 -4.30 -13.63
C GLU A 158 -0.78 -3.61 -12.38
N ASP A 159 -0.60 -4.25 -11.20
CA ASP A 159 -1.12 -3.77 -9.93
C ASP A 159 -0.03 -3.18 -9.02
N ILE A 160 1.24 -3.28 -9.43
CA ILE A 160 2.37 -2.62 -8.76
C ILE A 160 2.63 -1.26 -9.41
N VAL A 161 2.35 -0.18 -8.67
CA VAL A 161 2.45 1.19 -9.15
C VAL A 161 3.70 1.86 -8.60
N LEU A 162 4.55 2.38 -9.48
CA LEU A 162 5.68 3.22 -9.10
C LEU A 162 5.25 4.68 -9.08
N PRO A 163 5.55 5.44 -8.00
CA PRO A 163 5.22 6.86 -7.94
C PRO A 163 5.85 7.65 -9.07
N SER A 164 5.11 8.60 -9.62
CA SER A 164 5.62 9.53 -10.64
C SER A 164 6.73 10.45 -10.11
N SER A 165 6.77 10.66 -8.80
CA SER A 165 7.88 11.31 -8.10
C SER A 165 7.99 10.86 -6.66
N ILE A 166 9.23 10.75 -6.16
CA ILE A 166 9.51 10.52 -4.74
C ILE A 166 10.49 11.61 -4.28
N ARG A 167 10.16 12.31 -3.21
CA ARG A 167 10.99 13.35 -2.59
C ARG A 167 11.30 12.96 -1.15
N PRO A 168 12.53 12.55 -0.85
CA PRO A 168 12.99 12.37 0.52
C PRO A 168 13.26 13.73 1.17
N ILE A 169 12.66 13.98 2.34
CA ILE A 169 12.77 15.25 3.06
C ILE A 169 12.93 14.98 4.56
N GLY A 170 14.14 15.12 5.08
CA GLY A 170 14.42 14.95 6.51
C GLY A 170 14.09 13.54 7.00
N ARG A 171 12.92 13.36 7.63
CA ARG A 171 12.40 12.09 8.16
C ARG A 171 11.25 11.53 7.34
N SER A 172 11.06 11.99 6.12
CA SER A 172 9.89 11.62 5.33
C SER A 172 10.23 11.23 3.91
N LEU A 173 9.45 10.30 3.37
CA LEU A 173 9.35 10.02 1.95
C LEU A 173 8.00 10.54 1.45
N ARG A 174 8.04 11.52 0.55
CA ARG A 174 6.86 12.07 -0.08
C ARG A 174 6.75 11.53 -1.49
N ALA A 175 5.77 10.67 -1.73
CA ALA A 175 5.52 10.00 -3.01
C ALA A 175 4.23 10.52 -3.65
N SER A 176 4.28 10.89 -4.93
CA SER A 176 3.12 11.35 -5.67
C SER A 176 2.74 10.32 -6.73
N VAL A 177 1.47 9.93 -6.78
CA VAL A 177 0.92 8.92 -7.69
C VAL A 177 -0.26 9.52 -8.44
N ARG A 178 -0.35 9.28 -9.75
CA ARG A 178 -1.54 9.69 -10.52
C ARG A 178 -2.70 8.73 -10.25
N LYS A 179 -3.89 9.25 -10.04
CA LYS A 179 -5.11 8.45 -9.91
C LYS A 179 -5.34 7.56 -11.14
N ALA A 180 -4.98 8.05 -12.32
CA ALA A 180 -5.03 7.27 -13.55
C ALA A 180 -4.12 6.02 -13.53
N ASP A 181 -2.94 6.09 -12.88
CA ASP A 181 -2.05 4.94 -12.74
C ASP A 181 -2.59 3.92 -11.72
N LEU A 182 -3.42 4.36 -10.78
CA LEU A 182 -4.16 3.50 -9.86
C LEU A 182 -5.43 2.91 -10.50
N GLY A 183 -5.83 3.38 -11.68
CA GLY A 183 -7.04 2.93 -12.36
C GLY A 183 -8.34 3.48 -11.73
N VAL A 184 -8.25 4.52 -10.91
CA VAL A 184 -9.40 5.15 -10.27
C VAL A 184 -9.74 6.50 -10.91
N SER A 185 -10.99 6.96 -10.75
CA SER A 185 -11.43 8.25 -11.27
C SER A 185 -10.86 9.41 -10.44
N GLU A 186 -10.84 10.61 -11.03
CA GLU A 186 -10.36 11.82 -10.35
C GLU A 186 -11.21 12.17 -9.11
N ASP A 187 -12.51 11.83 -9.13
CA ASP A 187 -13.46 12.05 -8.06
C ASP A 187 -13.54 10.90 -7.04
N ALA A 188 -12.66 9.89 -7.14
CA ALA A 188 -12.60 8.79 -6.19
C ALA A 188 -12.40 9.31 -4.76
N ASP A 189 -13.20 8.77 -3.83
CA ASP A 189 -13.14 9.14 -2.41
C ASP A 189 -12.09 8.32 -1.68
N ILE A 190 -10.93 8.90 -1.44
CA ILE A 190 -9.83 8.24 -0.74
C ILE A 190 -10.16 7.87 0.72
N THR A 191 -11.22 8.43 1.32
CA THR A 191 -11.62 8.10 2.70
C THR A 191 -12.32 6.75 2.81
N GLU A 192 -12.83 6.23 1.70
CA GLU A 192 -13.51 4.93 1.65
C GLU A 192 -12.52 3.75 1.47
N TRP A 193 -11.26 4.05 1.19
CA TRP A 193 -10.25 3.02 0.89
C TRP A 193 -9.66 2.38 2.16
N GLY A 194 -9.20 1.12 1.98
CA GLY A 194 -8.33 0.45 2.93
C GLY A 194 -6.86 0.68 2.61
N TYR A 195 -6.03 0.84 3.65
CA TYR A 195 -4.60 1.12 3.54
C TYR A 195 -3.77 0.12 4.33
N GLY A 196 -2.96 -0.68 3.63
CA GLY A 196 -1.93 -1.53 4.22
C GLY A 196 -0.56 -0.88 4.04
N ILE A 197 -0.03 -0.22 5.05
CA ILE A 197 1.25 0.51 4.96
C ILE A 197 2.32 -0.31 5.66
N LEU A 198 3.22 -0.88 4.86
CA LEU A 198 4.27 -1.78 5.34
C LEU A 198 5.65 -1.15 5.16
N MET A 199 6.44 -1.22 6.22
CA MET A 199 7.85 -0.85 6.25
C MET A 199 8.73 -2.09 6.14
N LEU A 200 9.61 -2.11 5.13
CA LEU A 200 10.54 -3.18 4.86
C LEU A 200 11.96 -2.63 4.73
N SER A 201 12.96 -3.51 4.78
CA SER A 201 14.32 -3.14 4.48
C SER A 201 14.59 -3.25 2.97
N ALA A 202 15.16 -2.19 2.40
CA ALA A 202 15.83 -2.25 1.11
C ALA A 202 17.33 -2.23 1.32
N THR A 203 18.08 -2.89 0.47
CA THR A 203 19.53 -2.74 0.47
C THR A 203 20.14 -3.31 -0.80
N GLY A 204 21.31 -2.76 -1.13
CA GLY A 204 22.07 -3.20 -2.27
C GLY A 204 23.20 -4.18 -1.95
N PHE A 205 23.50 -4.44 -0.65
CA PHE A 205 24.68 -5.26 -0.32
C PHE A 205 24.50 -6.12 0.95
N PRO A 206 24.94 -7.39 0.95
CA PRO A 206 25.23 -8.14 -0.26
C PRO A 206 24.00 -8.16 -1.16
N ALA A 207 24.21 -8.20 -2.48
CA ALA A 207 23.13 -8.24 -3.44
C ALA A 207 22.22 -9.41 -3.10
N ASP A 208 21.14 -9.14 -2.41
CA ASP A 208 20.12 -10.12 -2.17
C ASP A 208 19.28 -10.26 -3.43
N TRP A 209 18.63 -11.36 -3.55
CA TRP A 209 17.91 -11.78 -4.72
C TRP A 209 16.74 -10.87 -5.05
N SER A 210 16.41 -9.90 -4.23
CA SER A 210 15.27 -9.06 -4.50
C SER A 210 15.42 -7.64 -3.99
N VAL A 211 15.09 -6.70 -4.87
CA VAL A 211 14.84 -5.30 -4.49
C VAL A 211 13.41 -5.09 -4.02
N LEU A 212 12.55 -6.12 -4.14
CA LEU A 212 11.13 -6.04 -3.80
C LEU A 212 10.89 -6.17 -2.29
N ALA A 213 11.70 -6.97 -1.61
CA ALA A 213 11.72 -7.07 -0.15
C ALA A 213 13.02 -7.74 0.29
N ARG A 214 13.60 -7.31 1.39
CA ARG A 214 14.79 -7.93 1.98
C ARG A 214 14.40 -8.87 3.10
N ARG A 215 15.03 -10.05 3.12
CA ARG A 215 14.82 -11.04 4.17
C ARG A 215 15.32 -10.56 5.53
N VAL A 216 14.56 -10.89 6.56
CA VAL A 216 14.99 -10.91 7.96
C VAL A 216 15.55 -12.30 8.24
N ASN A 217 16.76 -12.38 8.77
CA ASN A 217 17.46 -13.63 9.09
C ASN A 217 17.21 -14.03 10.55
N GLU A 218 17.65 -15.22 10.93
CA GLU A 218 17.68 -15.66 12.34
C GLU A 218 18.53 -14.72 13.19
N TYR A 219 19.73 -14.38 12.70
CA TYR A 219 20.67 -13.47 13.37
C TYR A 219 20.86 -12.21 12.54
N GLU A 220 21.07 -11.08 13.22
CA GLU A 220 21.42 -9.84 12.55
C GLU A 220 22.77 -9.93 11.84
N GLY A 221 22.85 -9.31 10.70
CA GLY A 221 24.09 -9.14 9.95
C GLY A 221 24.44 -7.68 9.78
N GLN A 222 25.51 -7.40 9.02
CA GLN A 222 25.90 -6.02 8.74
C GLN A 222 24.75 -5.23 8.09
N HIS A 223 24.02 -5.85 7.15
CA HIS A 223 22.96 -5.20 6.39
C HIS A 223 21.64 -5.98 6.41
N ARG A 224 21.39 -6.80 7.41
CA ARG A 224 20.18 -7.62 7.56
C ARG A 224 19.67 -7.59 8.97
N PHE A 225 18.38 -7.44 9.11
CA PHE A 225 17.69 -7.65 10.38
C PHE A 225 17.81 -9.09 10.83
N GLY A 226 17.90 -9.28 12.14
CA GLY A 226 17.84 -10.56 12.83
C GLY A 226 16.54 -10.75 13.59
N GLY A 227 16.38 -11.91 14.22
CA GLY A 227 15.21 -12.28 15.01
C GLY A 227 14.13 -13.01 14.22
N GLY A 228 14.36 -13.26 12.93
CA GLY A 228 13.51 -14.13 12.12
C GLY A 228 13.77 -15.61 12.38
N SER A 229 13.30 -16.46 11.49
CA SER A 229 13.65 -17.88 11.43
C SER A 229 14.63 -18.13 10.29
N ASP A 230 15.41 -19.21 10.34
CA ASP A 230 16.21 -19.66 9.21
C ASP A 230 15.35 -20.09 8.02
N GLY A 231 14.07 -20.28 8.28
CA GLY A 231 13.09 -20.65 7.28
C GLY A 231 12.63 -19.48 6.45
N SER A 232 11.66 -19.75 5.64
CA SER A 232 11.05 -18.81 4.71
C SER A 232 9.69 -18.31 5.18
N GLY A 233 9.27 -18.64 6.42
CA GLY A 233 7.92 -18.36 6.91
C GLY A 233 7.77 -17.05 7.69
N ASN A 234 8.86 -16.51 8.26
CA ASN A 234 8.76 -15.28 9.04
C ASN A 234 8.47 -14.06 8.14
N PRO A 235 7.63 -13.11 8.59
CA PRO A 235 7.43 -11.85 7.91
C PRO A 235 8.74 -11.11 7.65
N ASN A 236 8.85 -10.41 6.52
CA ASN A 236 9.96 -9.48 6.27
C ASN A 236 9.52 -8.02 6.50
N VAL A 237 8.38 -7.83 7.15
CA VAL A 237 7.84 -6.56 7.59
C VAL A 237 8.50 -6.16 8.91
N ILE A 238 9.09 -4.97 8.95
CA ILE A 238 9.78 -4.44 10.13
C ILE A 238 8.80 -3.65 11.00
N ASP A 239 7.90 -2.92 10.34
CA ASP A 239 6.90 -2.07 10.96
C ASP A 239 5.69 -1.90 10.04
N MET A 240 4.52 -1.57 10.59
CA MET A 240 3.30 -1.36 9.80
C MET A 240 2.23 -0.59 10.58
N ILE A 241 1.46 0.23 9.88
CA ILE A 241 0.31 0.90 10.49
C ILE A 241 -0.86 -0.08 10.58
N VAL A 242 -1.43 -0.23 11.77
CA VAL A 242 -2.49 -1.20 12.07
C VAL A 242 -3.66 -0.57 12.82
N GLY A 243 -4.70 -1.35 13.07
CA GLY A 243 -5.86 -0.95 13.86
C GLY A 243 -6.65 0.18 13.21
N GLU A 244 -6.78 1.29 13.90
CA GLU A 244 -7.44 2.50 13.39
C GLU A 244 -6.44 3.55 12.88
N GLY A 245 -5.13 3.28 12.98
CA GLY A 245 -4.09 4.23 12.65
C GLY A 245 -4.07 5.43 13.61
N ALA A 246 -4.33 5.18 14.90
CA ALA A 246 -4.39 6.20 15.94
C ALA A 246 -3.05 6.41 16.66
N GLY A 247 -2.08 5.50 16.50
CA GLY A 247 -0.76 5.53 17.13
C GLY A 247 -0.80 5.16 18.61
N THR A 248 -1.58 4.15 18.98
CA THR A 248 -1.76 3.72 20.37
C THR A 248 -0.86 2.55 20.74
N GLU A 249 -0.61 2.35 22.05
CA GLU A 249 0.14 1.17 22.52
C GLU A 249 -0.60 -0.15 22.24
N GLU A 250 -1.93 -0.11 22.16
CA GLU A 250 -2.74 -1.27 21.76
C GLU A 250 -2.45 -1.66 20.30
N GLU A 251 -2.26 -0.69 19.42
CA GLU A 251 -1.90 -0.93 18.00
C GLU A 251 -0.51 -1.56 17.87
N LYS A 252 0.45 -1.16 18.68
CA LYS A 252 1.75 -1.81 18.77
C LYS A 252 1.64 -3.30 19.16
N HIS A 253 0.79 -3.61 20.13
CA HIS A 253 0.55 -5.01 20.51
C HIS A 253 -0.15 -5.77 19.40
N LEU A 254 -1.11 -5.13 18.73
CA LEU A 254 -1.82 -5.71 17.60
C LEU A 254 -0.88 -6.05 16.43
N GLN A 255 0.08 -5.16 16.11
CA GLN A 255 1.11 -5.46 15.12
C GLN A 255 1.91 -6.70 15.49
N TYR A 256 2.40 -6.78 16.74
CA TYR A 256 3.19 -7.91 17.20
C TYR A 256 2.39 -9.21 17.17
N GLU A 257 1.12 -9.17 17.55
CA GLU A 257 0.21 -10.32 17.52
C GLU A 257 0.01 -10.80 16.08
N MET A 258 -0.35 -9.90 15.15
CA MET A 258 -0.54 -10.26 13.74
C MET A 258 0.72 -10.82 13.10
N LEU A 259 1.86 -10.15 13.27
CA LEU A 259 3.12 -10.57 12.64
C LEU A 259 3.75 -11.79 13.29
N SER A 260 3.40 -12.17 14.52
CA SER A 260 3.89 -13.39 15.18
C SER A 260 3.05 -14.62 14.86
N ASP A 261 1.87 -14.48 14.26
CA ASP A 261 0.99 -15.60 13.93
C ASP A 261 1.37 -16.26 12.58
N TYR A 262 2.59 -16.81 12.54
CA TYR A 262 3.11 -17.57 11.39
C TYR A 262 3.74 -18.88 11.84
N GLU A 263 3.91 -19.81 10.89
CA GLU A 263 4.66 -21.05 11.10
C GLU A 263 5.64 -21.22 9.93
N SER A 264 6.91 -21.43 10.24
CA SER A 264 7.94 -21.79 9.26
C SER A 264 8.04 -23.30 9.14
N GLY A 265 8.05 -23.80 7.90
CA GLY A 265 8.38 -25.19 7.62
C GLY A 265 9.81 -25.54 8.03
N MET A 266 10.12 -26.84 8.04
CA MET A 266 11.45 -27.33 8.45
C MET A 266 12.51 -27.15 7.36
N ASP A 267 12.12 -27.02 6.10
CA ASP A 267 13.02 -26.83 4.96
C ASP A 267 12.99 -25.36 4.49
N PRO A 268 14.10 -24.63 4.59
CA PRO A 268 14.17 -23.25 4.12
C PRO A 268 13.93 -23.07 2.61
N GLU A 269 14.10 -24.13 1.82
CA GLU A 269 13.91 -24.10 0.37
C GLU A 269 12.52 -24.57 -0.05
N ASP A 270 11.81 -25.30 0.82
CA ASP A 270 10.42 -25.74 0.62
C ASP A 270 9.47 -24.89 1.46
N THR A 271 8.77 -23.99 0.82
CA THR A 271 7.81 -23.09 1.48
C THR A 271 6.41 -23.63 1.54
N SER A 272 6.15 -24.86 1.06
CA SER A 272 4.82 -25.45 0.99
C SER A 272 4.16 -25.66 2.35
N ASP A 273 4.97 -25.89 3.39
CA ASP A 273 4.53 -26.12 4.77
C ASP A 273 4.47 -24.82 5.61
N ASN A 274 4.76 -23.67 5.00
CA ASN A 274 4.70 -22.40 5.70
C ASN A 274 3.24 -21.92 5.85
N ARG A 275 2.89 -21.44 7.04
CA ARG A 275 1.70 -20.64 7.27
C ARG A 275 2.15 -19.18 7.50
N LEU A 276 1.80 -18.31 6.57
CA LEU A 276 2.18 -16.90 6.65
C LEU A 276 1.29 -16.15 7.65
N ALA A 277 1.85 -15.14 8.28
CA ALA A 277 1.09 -14.19 9.06
C ALA A 277 0.04 -13.48 8.19
N VAL A 278 -1.16 -13.26 8.75
CA VAL A 278 -2.26 -12.58 8.04
C VAL A 278 -2.44 -11.18 8.60
N ILE A 279 -2.29 -10.18 7.73
CA ILE A 279 -2.42 -8.77 8.11
C ILE A 279 -3.78 -8.19 7.71
N ARG A 280 -4.20 -7.13 8.39
CA ARG A 280 -5.39 -6.33 8.08
C ARG A 280 -5.02 -4.88 7.82
N PHE A 281 -5.82 -4.20 7.02
CA PHE A 281 -5.63 -2.80 6.64
C PHE A 281 -6.38 -1.86 7.57
N VAL A 282 -5.99 -0.59 7.54
CA VAL A 282 -6.69 0.51 8.20
C VAL A 282 -7.71 1.12 7.25
N TYR A 283 -8.92 1.40 7.74
CA TYR A 283 -10.02 2.00 6.98
C TYR A 283 -10.48 3.29 7.66
N PRO A 284 -9.97 4.46 7.25
CA PRO A 284 -10.26 5.73 7.91
C PRO A 284 -11.75 6.12 7.92
N GLY A 285 -12.51 5.70 6.91
CA GLY A 285 -13.94 6.00 6.79
C GLY A 285 -14.88 5.09 7.58
N LYS A 286 -14.38 4.03 8.22
CA LYS A 286 -15.20 3.06 8.96
C LYS A 286 -15.28 3.31 10.47
N ASN A 287 -14.69 4.40 10.97
CA ASN A 287 -14.64 4.77 12.40
C ASN A 287 -15.80 5.66 12.80
#